data_ce13381f1de378d10fe0b33d43383212
#
_entry.id   ce13381f1de378d10fe0b33d43383212
#
_cell.length_a   1.000
_cell.length_b   1.000
_cell.length_c   1.000
_cell.angle_alpha   90.00
_cell.angle_beta   90.00
_cell.angle_gamma   90.00
#
_symmetry.space_group_name_H-M   'P 1'
#
loop_
_entity.id
_entity.type
_entity.pdbx_description
1 polymer ?
#
loop_
_entity_poly.entity_id
_entity_poly.type
_entity_poly.pdbx_seq_one_letter_code
_entity_poly.pdbx_strand_id
1 'polypeptide(L)'
;IRTRAKMPVVDRTRYTGQEKLRELLRRERRVELAMEGLRWFDICRWKIGEQVLNGKVYGCLLGTVDPVTGALSLTNERIFVENRKFDPAKHYLWPIPQTVIDATPAIVQNPHY
;
A
#
# COMPACT_ATOMS: atom_id res chain seq x y z
N ILE A 1 9.26 -3.14 -18.57
CA ILE A 1 8.53 -1.99 -18.04
C ILE A 1 9.21 -0.71 -18.50
N ARG A 2 10.40 -0.36 -18.05
CA ARG A 2 11.07 0.91 -18.34
C ARG A 2 11.20 1.23 -19.83
N THR A 3 11.64 0.27 -20.64
CA THR A 3 11.75 0.44 -22.09
C THR A 3 10.40 0.75 -22.75
N ARG A 4 9.34 0.03 -22.36
CA ARG A 4 7.97 0.28 -22.82
C ARG A 4 7.49 1.69 -22.44
N ALA A 5 7.78 2.14 -21.22
CA ALA A 5 7.41 3.44 -20.71
C ALA A 5 8.36 4.58 -21.13
N LYS A 6 9.33 4.31 -22.02
CA LYS A 6 10.37 5.26 -22.45
C LYS A 6 11.13 5.92 -21.28
N MET A 7 11.27 5.21 -20.17
CA MET A 7 12.00 5.67 -19.01
C MET A 7 13.50 5.35 -19.12
N PRO A 8 14.36 6.18 -18.50
CA PRO A 8 15.79 5.90 -18.46
C PRO A 8 16.10 4.53 -17.86
N VAL A 9 17.18 3.91 -18.28
CA VAL A 9 17.70 2.68 -17.65
C VAL A 9 18.02 2.92 -16.18
N VAL A 10 18.05 1.84 -15.40
CA VAL A 10 18.37 1.91 -13.97
C VAL A 10 19.82 2.39 -13.81
N ASP A 11 19.97 3.45 -13.03
CA ASP A 11 21.30 3.91 -12.61
C ASP A 11 21.91 2.92 -11.60
N ARG A 12 22.88 2.15 -12.08
CA ARG A 12 23.57 1.13 -11.29
C ARG A 12 24.50 1.72 -10.23
N THR A 13 24.86 2.98 -10.34
CA THR A 13 25.67 3.66 -9.33
C THR A 13 24.84 4.05 -8.11
N ARG A 14 23.59 4.42 -8.34
CA ARG A 14 22.65 4.78 -7.28
C ARG A 14 22.03 3.55 -6.58
N TYR A 15 21.73 2.52 -7.35
CA TYR A 15 21.10 1.29 -6.85
C TYR A 15 22.12 0.14 -6.77
N THR A 16 23.06 0.29 -5.87
CA THR A 16 24.11 -0.70 -5.58
C THR A 16 23.61 -1.72 -4.57
N GLY A 17 23.92 -3.00 -4.82
CA GLY A 17 23.55 -4.08 -3.91
C GLY A 17 22.11 -4.59 -4.06
N GLN A 18 21.87 -5.77 -3.50
CA GLN A 18 20.62 -6.48 -3.63
C GLN A 18 19.43 -5.75 -2.98
N GLU A 19 19.64 -5.13 -1.83
CA GLU A 19 18.57 -4.46 -1.10
C GLU A 19 18.02 -3.24 -1.84
N LYS A 20 18.90 -2.35 -2.29
CA LYS A 20 18.48 -1.16 -3.06
C LYS A 20 17.81 -1.53 -4.39
N LEU A 21 18.30 -2.59 -5.04
CA LEU A 21 17.63 -3.10 -6.25
C LEU A 21 16.26 -3.71 -5.93
N ARG A 22 16.11 -4.40 -4.80
CA ARG A 22 14.82 -4.93 -4.33
C ARG A 22 13.82 -3.81 -4.02
N GLU A 23 14.27 -2.74 -3.35
CA GLU A 23 13.44 -1.55 -3.09
C GLU A 23 12.98 -0.89 -4.39
N LEU A 24 13.90 -0.70 -5.34
CA LEU A 24 13.55 -0.17 -6.66
C LEU A 24 12.52 -1.04 -7.37
N LEU A 25 12.73 -2.35 -7.41
CA LEU A 25 11.81 -3.30 -8.02
C LEU A 25 10.42 -3.24 -7.38
N ARG A 26 10.37 -3.22 -6.04
CA ARG A 26 9.11 -3.10 -5.29
C ARG A 26 8.40 -1.78 -5.55
N ARG A 27 9.17 -0.69 -5.66
CA ARG A 27 8.63 0.63 -6.00
C ARG A 27 8.05 0.65 -7.40
N GLU A 28 8.78 0.16 -8.39
CA GLU A 28 8.30 0.10 -9.79
C GLU A 28 7.06 -0.77 -9.91
N ARG A 29 7.07 -1.94 -9.26
CA ARG A 29 5.89 -2.80 -9.22
C ARG A 29 4.68 -2.09 -8.60
N ARG A 30 4.88 -1.34 -7.52
CA ARG A 30 3.80 -0.58 -6.88
C ARG A 30 3.21 0.50 -7.79
N VAL A 31 4.05 1.17 -8.57
CA VAL A 31 3.62 2.23 -9.49
C VAL A 31 2.92 1.61 -10.71
N GLU A 32 3.50 0.57 -11.30
CA GLU A 32 2.97 -0.08 -12.50
C GLU A 32 1.61 -0.74 -12.25
N LEU A 33 1.44 -1.37 -11.10
CA LEU A 33 0.21 -2.09 -10.72
C LEU A 33 -0.69 -1.25 -9.80
N ALA A 34 -0.56 0.07 -9.86
CA ALA A 34 -1.43 0.95 -9.07
C ALA A 34 -2.89 0.76 -9.48
N MET A 35 -3.79 0.69 -8.49
CA MET A 35 -5.24 0.51 -8.66
C MET A 35 -5.68 -0.87 -9.20
N GLU A 36 -4.76 -1.82 -9.35
CA GLU A 36 -5.09 -3.20 -9.80
C GLU A 36 -5.42 -4.17 -8.63
N GLY A 37 -5.53 -3.67 -7.40
CA GLY A 37 -5.87 -4.49 -6.22
C GLY A 37 -4.74 -5.39 -5.70
N LEU A 38 -3.56 -5.39 -6.32
CA LEU A 38 -2.47 -6.31 -6.01
C LEU A 38 -1.62 -5.90 -4.81
N ARG A 39 -1.73 -4.67 -4.35
CA ARG A 39 -0.87 -4.10 -3.30
C ARG A 39 -0.96 -4.86 -1.97
N TRP A 40 -2.15 -5.28 -1.57
CA TRP A 40 -2.36 -6.04 -0.34
C TRP A 40 -1.60 -7.36 -0.35
N PHE A 41 -1.72 -8.12 -1.43
CA PHE A 41 -1.02 -9.40 -1.59
C PHE A 41 0.50 -9.24 -1.57
N ASP A 42 1.03 -8.16 -2.16
CA ASP A 42 2.45 -7.84 -2.12
C ASP A 42 2.92 -7.53 -0.70
N ILE A 43 2.15 -6.74 0.06
CA ILE A 43 2.46 -6.41 1.46
C ILE A 43 2.50 -7.68 2.31
N CYS A 44 1.52 -8.55 2.18
CA CYS A 44 1.46 -9.82 2.91
C CYS A 44 2.61 -10.75 2.52
N ARG A 45 2.86 -10.93 1.23
CA ARG A 45 3.93 -11.79 0.72
C ARG A 45 5.33 -11.32 1.13
N TRP A 46 5.55 -10.02 1.17
CA TRP A 46 6.84 -9.44 1.57
C TRP A 46 6.97 -9.23 3.07
N LYS A 47 5.92 -9.49 3.85
CA LYS A 47 5.89 -9.28 5.31
C LYS A 47 6.32 -7.86 5.71
N ILE A 48 5.77 -6.86 5.05
CA ILE A 48 6.08 -5.44 5.28
C ILE A 48 4.88 -4.63 5.82
N GLY A 49 3.81 -5.30 6.27
CA GLY A 49 2.59 -4.65 6.75
C GLY A 49 2.84 -3.66 7.88
N GLU A 50 3.65 -4.05 8.86
CA GLU A 50 4.01 -3.20 10.00
C GLU A 50 4.69 -1.90 9.58
N GLN A 51 5.51 -1.95 8.52
CA GLN A 51 6.29 -0.81 8.05
C GLN A 51 5.47 0.16 7.19
N VAL A 52 4.46 -0.34 6.47
CA VAL A 52 3.76 0.44 5.44
C VAL A 52 2.29 0.73 5.75
N LEU A 53 1.70 0.03 6.72
CA LEU A 53 0.28 0.16 7.07
C LEU A 53 0.04 0.79 8.44
N ASN A 54 1.08 1.04 9.24
CA ASN A 54 0.95 1.75 10.50
C ASN A 54 1.12 3.25 10.32
N GLY A 55 0.40 4.02 11.12
CA GLY A 55 0.55 5.45 11.23
C GLY A 55 -0.58 6.28 10.61
N LYS A 56 -0.37 7.56 10.59
CA LYS A 56 -1.36 8.54 10.12
C LYS A 56 -1.49 8.51 8.60
N VAL A 57 -2.72 8.47 8.12
CA VAL A 57 -3.06 8.57 6.70
C VAL A 57 -3.68 9.93 6.43
N TYR A 58 -3.20 10.55 5.38
CA TYR A 58 -3.64 11.85 4.94
C TYR A 58 -4.26 11.76 3.55
N GLY A 59 -5.30 12.53 3.32
CA GLY A 59 -5.94 12.70 2.03
C GLY A 59 -5.25 13.74 1.16
N CYS A 60 -6.05 14.40 0.31
CA CYS A 60 -5.59 15.48 -0.55
C CYS A 60 -5.19 16.74 0.25
N LEU A 61 -4.54 17.66 -0.44
CA LEU A 61 -4.32 19.01 0.07
C LEU A 61 -5.65 19.74 0.18
N LEU A 62 -5.78 20.57 1.22
CA LEU A 62 -6.87 21.52 1.32
C LEU A 62 -6.69 22.58 0.23
N GLY A 63 -7.79 23.00 -0.37
CA GLY A 63 -7.77 24.03 -1.38
C GLY A 63 -9.10 24.77 -1.45
N THR A 64 -9.03 25.97 -1.98
CA THR A 64 -10.19 26.81 -2.26
C THR A 64 -10.29 27.05 -3.76
N VAL A 65 -11.50 27.02 -4.28
CA VAL A 65 -11.78 27.39 -5.67
C VAL A 65 -12.30 28.81 -5.68
N ASP A 66 -11.69 29.66 -6.47
CA ASP A 66 -12.19 31.01 -6.72
C ASP A 66 -13.52 30.93 -7.48
N PRO A 67 -14.63 31.43 -6.93
CA PRO A 67 -15.94 31.28 -7.54
C PRO A 67 -16.11 32.06 -8.85
N VAL A 68 -15.25 33.03 -9.13
CA VAL A 68 -15.31 33.88 -10.34
C VAL A 68 -14.43 33.32 -11.45
N THR A 69 -13.19 32.95 -11.12
CA THR A 69 -12.21 32.51 -12.11
C THR A 69 -12.13 30.98 -12.26
N GLY A 70 -12.66 30.22 -11.30
CA GLY A 70 -12.50 28.76 -11.21
C GLY A 70 -11.09 28.33 -10.83
N ALA A 71 -10.19 29.25 -10.50
CA ALA A 71 -8.81 28.94 -10.14
C ALA A 71 -8.73 28.20 -8.81
N LEU A 72 -7.96 27.09 -8.78
CA LEU A 72 -7.73 26.29 -7.58
C LEU A 72 -6.46 26.78 -6.87
N SER A 73 -6.62 27.24 -5.63
CA SER A 73 -5.50 27.53 -4.72
C SER A 73 -5.37 26.43 -3.71
N LEU A 74 -4.22 25.71 -3.70
CA LEU A 74 -3.92 24.66 -2.74
C LEU A 74 -3.11 25.19 -1.57
N THR A 75 -3.47 24.75 -0.37
CA THR A 75 -2.66 24.97 0.85
C THR A 75 -1.62 23.84 0.98
N ASN A 76 -0.67 24.03 1.91
CA ASN A 76 0.27 22.94 2.27
C ASN A 76 -0.32 21.98 3.31
N GLU A 77 -1.58 22.16 3.69
CA GLU A 77 -2.25 21.34 4.68
C GLU A 77 -2.95 20.15 4.01
N ARG A 78 -2.79 18.99 4.60
CA ARG A 78 -3.48 17.76 4.18
C ARG A 78 -4.59 17.42 5.16
N ILE A 79 -5.70 16.91 4.64
CA ILE A 79 -6.78 16.41 5.48
C ILE A 79 -6.31 15.13 6.17
N PHE A 80 -6.33 15.13 7.50
CA PHE A 80 -6.14 13.90 8.26
C PHE A 80 -7.36 12.98 8.06
N VAL A 81 -7.13 11.73 7.69
CA VAL A 81 -8.19 10.74 7.43
C VAL A 81 -8.31 9.77 8.59
N GLU A 82 -7.23 9.06 8.90
CA GLU A 82 -7.24 8.03 9.95
C GLU A 82 -5.85 7.72 10.47
N ASN A 83 -5.81 7.05 11.62
CA ASN A 83 -4.58 6.45 12.15
C ASN A 83 -4.68 4.93 12.02
N ARG A 84 -3.96 4.37 11.08
CA ARG A 84 -3.95 2.93 10.80
C ARG A 84 -3.11 2.18 11.83
N LYS A 85 -3.62 1.02 12.22
CA LYS A 85 -2.91 0.06 13.08
C LYS A 85 -2.90 -1.29 12.39
N PHE A 86 -1.73 -1.82 12.15
CA PHE A 86 -1.51 -3.16 11.61
C PHE A 86 -0.93 -4.05 12.69
N ASP A 87 -1.63 -5.14 13.00
CA ASP A 87 -1.17 -6.16 13.94
C ASP A 87 -0.62 -7.35 13.14
N PRO A 88 0.70 -7.64 13.21
CA PRO A 88 1.31 -8.72 12.45
C PRO A 88 0.84 -10.10 12.88
N ALA A 89 0.41 -10.26 14.13
CA ALA A 89 -0.08 -11.53 14.63
C ALA A 89 -1.43 -11.92 14.01
N LYS A 90 -2.20 -10.92 13.59
CA LYS A 90 -3.56 -11.08 13.09
C LYS A 90 -3.68 -10.81 11.58
N HIS A 91 -3.23 -9.65 11.12
CA HIS A 91 -3.66 -9.09 9.84
C HIS A 91 -2.96 -9.68 8.61
N TYR A 92 -1.94 -10.52 8.75
CA TYR A 92 -1.36 -11.24 7.61
C TYR A 92 -2.23 -12.40 7.12
N LEU A 93 -3.16 -12.86 7.92
CA LEU A 93 -4.15 -13.89 7.58
C LEU A 93 -5.54 -13.26 7.56
N TRP A 94 -6.45 -13.87 6.84
CA TRP A 94 -7.85 -13.47 6.83
C TRP A 94 -8.63 -14.40 7.77
N PRO A 95 -9.70 -13.90 8.41
CA PRO A 95 -10.57 -14.78 9.18
C PRO A 95 -11.25 -15.76 8.24
N ILE A 96 -11.36 -17.01 8.69
CA ILE A 96 -12.19 -18.01 8.02
C ILE A 96 -13.65 -17.68 8.34
N PRO A 97 -14.54 -17.58 7.35
CA PRO A 97 -15.95 -17.31 7.60
C PRO A 97 -16.57 -18.34 8.55
N GLN A 98 -17.36 -17.88 9.52
CA GLN A 98 -17.97 -18.76 10.51
C GLN A 98 -18.79 -19.90 9.87
N THR A 99 -19.50 -19.60 8.78
CA THR A 99 -20.27 -20.60 8.03
C THR A 99 -19.44 -21.76 7.50
N VAL A 100 -18.15 -21.52 7.19
CA VAL A 100 -17.22 -22.57 6.73
C VAL A 100 -16.78 -23.44 7.91
N ILE A 101 -16.51 -22.82 9.07
CA ILE A 101 -16.14 -23.53 10.30
C ILE A 101 -17.31 -24.41 10.76
N ASP A 102 -18.53 -23.87 10.76
CA ASP A 102 -19.72 -24.59 11.17
C ASP A 102 -20.03 -25.80 10.26
N ALA A 103 -19.75 -25.66 8.96
CA ALA A 103 -19.91 -26.75 7.99
C ALA A 103 -18.79 -27.81 8.04
N THR A 104 -17.63 -27.46 8.59
CA THR A 104 -16.46 -28.37 8.60
C THR A 104 -15.75 -28.30 9.96
N PRO A 105 -16.19 -29.09 10.96
CA PRO A 105 -15.69 -29.03 12.34
C PRO A 105 -14.18 -29.26 12.51
N ALA A 106 -13.50 -29.81 11.50
CA ALA A 106 -12.04 -29.97 11.50
C ALA A 106 -11.25 -28.69 11.22
N ILE A 107 -11.93 -27.61 10.75
CA ILE A 107 -11.28 -26.34 10.45
C ILE A 107 -11.20 -25.52 11.73
N VAL A 108 -9.97 -25.11 12.06
CA VAL A 108 -9.70 -24.21 13.19
C VAL A 108 -9.48 -22.82 12.66
N GLN A 109 -10.04 -21.81 13.35
CA GLN A 109 -9.87 -20.39 13.00
C GLN A 109 -8.42 -19.98 13.01
N ASN A 110 -8.07 -19.02 12.16
CA ASN A 110 -6.75 -18.40 12.18
C ASN A 110 -6.50 -17.68 13.53
N PRO A 111 -5.24 -17.61 13.98
CA PRO A 111 -4.92 -16.99 15.27
C PRO A 111 -5.50 -15.57 15.41
N HIS A 112 -5.95 -15.25 16.62
CA HIS A 112 -6.44 -13.92 17.02
C HIS A 112 -7.76 -13.46 16.36
N TYR A 113 -8.54 -14.38 15.74
CA TYR A 113 -9.89 -14.12 15.26
C TYR A 113 -10.95 -14.82 16.08
#